data_90f23a82d86e2baf0ff9a3e1b5036cf8
#
_entry.id   90f23a82d86e2baf0ff9a3e1b5036cf8
#
_cell.length_a   1.000
_cell.length_b   1.000
_cell.length_c   1.000
_cell.angle_alpha   90.00
_cell.angle_beta   90.00
_cell.angle_gamma   90.00
#
_symmetry.space_group_name_H-M   'P 1'
#
loop_
_entity.id
_entity.type
_entity.pdbx_description
1 polymer ?
#
loop_
_entity_poly.entity_id
_entity_poly.type
_entity_poly.pdbx_seq_one_letter_code
_entity_poly.pdbx_strand_id
1 'polypeptide(L)'
;MPISGEGQSNWFHKDYQYLKIQPEGMKNLRKNYSQVWQDIFALVVNDAKVDGTFVEVGGAVPFIGNNTWLLEEGYNWRGFSIELESHLCAEWKGVRPNTKIYEADAMKFDYVKAVDDLGLPRNMDYLSFDLEPPHNTLE
;
A
#
# COMPACT_ATOMS: atom_id res chain seq x y z
N MET A 1 -11.62 3.35 12.53
CA MET A 1 -10.77 4.05 13.54
C MET A 1 -9.95 5.09 12.83
N PRO A 2 -9.98 6.32 13.29
CA PRO A 2 -9.08 7.29 12.69
C PRO A 2 -7.66 6.86 13.01
N ILE A 3 -6.92 6.59 11.98
CA ILE A 3 -5.53 6.26 12.11
C ILE A 3 -4.83 7.57 12.37
N SER A 4 -4.47 7.77 13.60
CA SER A 4 -3.61 8.87 13.93
C SER A 4 -2.23 8.54 13.36
N GLY A 5 -1.96 9.02 12.18
CA GLY A 5 -0.59 9.03 11.66
C GLY A 5 0.29 9.99 12.44
N GLU A 6 0.05 10.12 13.73
CA GLU A 6 0.85 10.98 14.58
C GLU A 6 2.31 10.56 14.49
N GLY A 7 3.12 11.47 14.03
CA GLY A 7 4.55 11.30 13.89
C GLY A 7 5.07 10.87 12.53
N GLN A 8 4.28 10.18 11.71
CA GLN A 8 4.75 9.72 10.39
C GLN A 8 4.12 10.45 9.23
N SER A 9 2.86 10.77 9.28
CA SER A 9 2.14 11.39 8.17
C SER A 9 1.88 12.89 8.31
N ASN A 10 2.05 13.47 9.48
CA ASN A 10 1.70 14.87 9.71
C ASN A 10 2.64 15.88 9.05
N TRP A 11 3.84 15.48 8.68
CA TRP A 11 4.81 16.36 8.04
C TRP A 11 4.68 16.40 6.51
N PHE A 12 4.07 15.41 5.91
CA PHE A 12 3.86 15.34 4.46
C PHE A 12 3.22 16.61 3.89
N HIS A 13 2.21 17.12 4.57
CA HIS A 13 1.46 18.29 4.09
C HIS A 13 2.34 19.53 3.88
N LYS A 14 3.42 19.68 4.66
CA LYS A 14 4.34 20.80 4.50
C LYS A 14 5.27 20.63 3.30
N ASP A 15 5.65 19.39 3.02
CA ASP A 15 6.67 19.08 2.03
C ASP A 15 6.08 18.80 0.65
N TYR A 16 4.82 18.37 0.58
CA TYR A 16 4.13 18.09 -0.67
C TYR A 16 4.18 19.27 -1.65
N GLN A 17 4.08 20.48 -1.18
CA GLN A 17 4.15 21.69 -2.00
C GLN A 17 5.49 21.84 -2.75
N TYR A 18 6.54 21.17 -2.32
CA TYR A 18 7.86 21.22 -2.94
C TYR A 18 8.07 20.09 -3.97
N LEU A 19 7.14 19.19 -4.13
CA LEU A 19 7.23 18.18 -5.17
C LEU A 19 7.16 18.86 -6.55
N LYS A 20 8.08 18.45 -7.42
CA LYS A 20 8.15 18.99 -8.79
C LYS A 20 6.95 18.56 -9.64
N ILE A 21 6.37 17.41 -9.34
CA ILE A 21 5.22 16.84 -10.02
C ILE A 21 4.10 16.73 -8.99
N GLN A 22 3.00 17.42 -9.25
CA GLN A 22 1.82 17.44 -8.39
C GLN A 22 0.57 17.15 -9.23
N PRO A 23 0.20 15.90 -9.38
CA PRO A 23 -1.02 15.53 -10.09
C PRO A 23 -2.25 16.26 -9.56
N GLU A 24 -3.15 16.63 -10.47
CA GLU A 24 -4.40 17.33 -10.13
C GLU A 24 -5.20 16.62 -9.02
N GLY A 25 -5.29 15.30 -9.10
CA GLY A 25 -5.99 14.46 -8.11
C GLY A 25 -5.38 14.46 -6.72
N MET A 26 -4.20 15.05 -6.52
CA MET A 26 -3.52 15.14 -5.23
C MET A 26 -3.61 16.52 -4.57
N LYS A 27 -4.24 17.50 -5.19
CA LYS A 27 -4.32 18.88 -4.67
C LYS A 27 -4.87 19.00 -3.24
N ASN A 28 -5.81 18.14 -2.88
CA ASN A 28 -6.45 18.17 -1.57
C ASN A 28 -5.85 17.18 -0.59
N LEU A 29 -4.78 16.50 -0.97
CA LEU A 29 -4.11 15.55 -0.10
C LEU A 29 -3.50 16.26 1.12
N ARG A 30 -3.71 15.72 2.30
CA ARG A 30 -3.29 16.33 3.57
C ARG A 30 -2.32 15.47 4.36
N LYS A 31 -2.25 14.19 4.06
CA LYS A 31 -1.40 13.23 4.77
C LYS A 31 -1.09 12.02 3.92
N ASN A 32 -0.04 11.31 4.30
CA ASN A 32 0.29 9.99 3.80
C ASN A 32 0.46 9.02 4.98
N TYR A 33 0.64 7.75 4.70
CA TYR A 33 0.73 6.72 5.73
C TYR A 33 2.03 5.92 5.67
N SER A 34 2.65 5.81 4.51
CA SER A 34 3.93 5.11 4.37
C SER A 34 5.07 5.84 5.08
N GLN A 35 6.11 5.09 5.44
CA GLN A 35 7.23 5.62 6.22
C GLN A 35 8.08 6.64 5.45
N VAL A 36 8.32 6.38 4.16
CA VAL A 36 9.19 7.20 3.31
C VAL A 36 8.54 7.54 1.96
N TRP A 37 7.25 7.84 1.98
CA TRP A 37 6.47 8.35 0.85
C TRP A 37 6.23 7.35 -0.30
N GLN A 38 6.28 6.06 -0.04
CA GLN A 38 6.01 5.03 -1.06
C GLN A 38 4.61 5.18 -1.65
N ASP A 39 3.61 5.46 -0.82
CA ASP A 39 2.24 5.73 -1.23
C ASP A 39 2.11 6.97 -2.12
N ILE A 40 2.84 8.03 -1.79
CA ILE A 40 2.90 9.24 -2.60
C ILE A 40 3.57 8.98 -3.94
N PHE A 41 4.68 8.23 -3.93
CA PHE A 41 5.35 7.82 -5.15
C PHE A 41 4.39 7.07 -6.09
N ALA A 42 3.65 6.10 -5.54
CA ALA A 42 2.67 5.34 -6.33
C ALA A 42 1.61 6.26 -6.99
N LEU A 43 1.11 7.25 -6.26
CA LEU A 43 0.14 8.21 -6.80
C LEU A 43 0.75 9.12 -7.85
N VAL A 44 1.95 9.64 -7.63
CA VAL A 44 2.61 10.54 -8.59
C VAL A 44 2.86 9.83 -9.92
N VAL A 45 3.42 8.63 -9.90
CA VAL A 45 3.75 7.90 -11.13
C VAL A 45 2.53 7.39 -11.89
N ASN A 46 1.39 7.29 -11.21
CA ASN A 46 0.10 6.89 -11.81
C ASN A 46 -0.85 8.06 -12.01
N ASP A 47 -0.35 9.29 -11.96
CA ASP A 47 -1.13 10.52 -12.16
C ASP A 47 -2.39 10.59 -11.28
N ALA A 48 -2.23 10.22 -10.00
CA ALA A 48 -3.31 10.15 -9.01
C ALA A 48 -4.52 9.32 -9.48
N LYS A 49 -4.27 8.24 -10.21
CA LYS A 49 -5.29 7.33 -10.71
C LYS A 49 -6.24 6.89 -9.59
N VAL A 50 -7.54 6.87 -9.86
CA VAL A 50 -8.53 6.20 -9.02
C VAL A 50 -8.77 4.77 -9.54
N ASP A 51 -9.29 3.89 -8.68
CA ASP A 51 -9.58 2.49 -9.02
C ASP A 51 -8.36 1.72 -9.53
N GLY A 52 -7.17 2.06 -9.05
CA GLY A 52 -5.94 1.36 -9.37
C GLY A 52 -5.83 -0.01 -8.68
N THR A 53 -4.76 -0.73 -8.99
CA THR A 53 -4.51 -2.07 -8.45
C THR A 53 -3.08 -2.19 -7.92
N PHE A 54 -2.93 -2.97 -6.85
CA PHE A 54 -1.62 -3.18 -6.23
C PHE A 54 -1.41 -4.61 -5.72
N VAL A 55 -0.14 -4.95 -5.57
CA VAL A 55 0.34 -6.07 -4.76
C VAL A 55 1.32 -5.52 -3.74
N GLU A 56 1.14 -5.88 -2.48
CA GLU A 56 2.03 -5.50 -1.39
C GLU A 56 2.63 -6.75 -0.76
N VAL A 57 3.94 -6.84 -0.77
CA VAL A 57 4.69 -7.96 -0.20
C VAL A 57 5.42 -7.46 1.05
N GLY A 58 5.09 -8.04 2.20
CA GLY A 58 5.50 -7.52 3.50
C GLY A 58 4.57 -6.42 3.97
N GLY A 59 3.30 -6.75 4.20
CA GLY A 59 2.26 -5.77 4.53
C GLY A 59 2.34 -5.22 5.96
N ALA A 60 2.96 -5.95 6.86
CA ALA A 60 3.02 -5.63 8.28
C ALA A 60 1.65 -5.27 8.87
N VAL A 61 1.40 -4.02 9.17
CA VAL A 61 0.14 -3.54 9.74
C VAL A 61 -0.72 -2.84 8.69
N PRO A 62 -2.06 -2.82 8.86
CA PRO A 62 -2.96 -2.37 7.79
C PRO A 62 -2.99 -0.87 7.53
N PHE A 63 -2.47 -0.05 8.43
CA PHE A 63 -2.68 1.38 8.39
C PHE A 63 -1.40 2.21 8.49
N ILE A 64 -0.93 2.50 9.71
CA ILE A 64 0.23 3.38 9.95
C ILE A 64 1.51 2.69 9.50
N GLY A 65 2.28 3.37 8.66
CA GLY A 65 3.48 2.80 8.05
C GLY A 65 3.19 1.91 6.84
N ASN A 66 1.92 1.73 6.48
CA ASN A 66 1.52 0.88 5.36
C ASN A 66 1.64 1.61 4.02
N ASN A 67 2.14 0.92 3.01
CA ASN A 67 2.45 1.50 1.70
C ASN A 67 1.25 1.60 0.76
N THR A 68 0.12 1.02 1.10
CA THR A 68 -1.06 0.92 0.21
C THR A 68 -2.35 1.48 0.82
N TRP A 69 -2.35 1.82 2.11
CA TRP A 69 -3.56 2.32 2.75
C TRP A 69 -4.09 3.62 2.13
N LEU A 70 -3.21 4.58 1.84
CA LEU A 70 -3.61 5.81 1.16
C LEU A 70 -4.24 5.53 -0.20
N LEU A 71 -3.70 4.58 -0.94
CA LEU A 71 -4.21 4.20 -2.27
C LEU A 71 -5.64 3.66 -2.17
N GLU A 72 -5.90 2.81 -1.18
CA GLU A 72 -7.24 2.27 -0.94
C GLU A 72 -8.21 3.31 -0.39
N GLU A 73 -7.84 3.98 0.69
CA GLU A 73 -8.70 4.92 1.42
C GLU A 73 -9.00 6.17 0.61
N GLY A 74 -7.99 6.73 -0.05
CA GLY A 74 -8.11 8.01 -0.73
C GLY A 74 -8.45 7.90 -2.22
N TYR A 75 -8.14 6.77 -2.87
CA TYR A 75 -8.22 6.62 -4.33
C TYR A 75 -8.92 5.34 -4.78
N ASN A 76 -9.54 4.62 -3.85
CA ASN A 76 -10.33 3.42 -4.13
C ASN A 76 -9.55 2.31 -4.85
N TRP A 77 -8.26 2.18 -4.58
CA TRP A 77 -7.47 1.08 -5.13
C TRP A 77 -7.83 -0.24 -4.47
N ARG A 78 -7.57 -1.33 -5.15
CA ARG A 78 -7.79 -2.68 -4.65
C ARG A 78 -6.60 -3.58 -4.96
N GLY A 79 -6.42 -4.59 -4.14
CA GLY A 79 -5.30 -5.51 -4.30
C GLY A 79 -5.21 -6.54 -3.20
N PHE A 80 -4.02 -7.03 -2.97
CA PHE A 80 -3.75 -7.93 -1.85
C PHE A 80 -2.38 -7.65 -1.23
N SER A 81 -2.28 -8.06 0.02
CA SER A 81 -1.06 -7.97 0.80
C SER A 81 -0.68 -9.35 1.32
N ILE A 82 0.62 -9.60 1.43
CA ILE A 82 1.19 -10.84 1.95
C ILE A 82 2.00 -10.50 3.19
N GLU A 83 1.74 -11.23 4.26
CA GLU A 83 2.47 -11.10 5.52
C GLU A 83 2.69 -12.49 6.12
N LEU A 84 3.88 -12.74 6.65
CA LEU A 84 4.24 -14.03 7.24
C LEU A 84 3.76 -14.16 8.69
N GLU A 85 3.78 -13.06 9.43
CA GLU A 85 3.52 -13.05 10.86
C GLU A 85 2.01 -13.08 11.17
N SER A 86 1.55 -14.18 11.75
CA SER A 86 0.13 -14.38 12.10
C SER A 86 -0.47 -13.25 12.93
N HIS A 87 0.28 -12.71 13.89
CA HIS A 87 -0.21 -11.65 14.75
C HIS A 87 -0.43 -10.34 13.98
N LEU A 88 0.41 -10.06 12.98
CA LEU A 88 0.22 -8.90 12.09
C LEU A 88 -0.97 -9.12 11.17
N CYS A 89 -1.09 -10.31 10.56
CA CYS A 89 -2.23 -10.65 9.71
C CYS A 89 -3.57 -10.50 10.43
N ALA A 90 -3.61 -10.80 11.73
CA ALA A 90 -4.82 -10.67 12.53
C ALA A 90 -5.34 -9.21 12.60
N GLU A 91 -4.45 -8.23 12.53
CA GLU A 91 -4.83 -6.81 12.56
C GLU A 91 -5.54 -6.35 11.28
N TRP A 92 -5.37 -7.07 10.16
CA TRP A 92 -6.02 -6.78 8.88
C TRP A 92 -7.47 -7.26 8.82
N LYS A 93 -7.86 -8.13 9.70
CA LYS A 93 -9.12 -8.86 9.59
C LYS A 93 -10.33 -7.93 9.63
N GLY A 94 -10.99 -7.78 8.48
CA GLY A 94 -12.22 -7.00 8.37
C GLY A 94 -12.04 -5.48 8.36
N VAL A 95 -10.79 -4.96 8.34
CA VAL A 95 -10.55 -3.51 8.44
C VAL A 95 -10.14 -2.85 7.12
N ARG A 96 -9.76 -3.67 6.11
CA ARG A 96 -9.37 -3.21 4.77
C ARG A 96 -10.28 -3.87 3.72
N PRO A 97 -11.41 -3.24 3.35
CA PRO A 97 -12.43 -3.89 2.51
C PRO A 97 -11.97 -4.19 1.07
N ASN A 98 -11.05 -3.40 0.52
CA ASN A 98 -10.55 -3.58 -0.84
C ASN A 98 -9.24 -4.37 -0.91
N THR A 99 -8.70 -4.80 0.23
CA THR A 99 -7.43 -5.52 0.28
C THR A 99 -7.61 -6.88 0.93
N LYS A 100 -7.26 -7.92 0.20
CA LYS A 100 -7.14 -9.27 0.76
C LYS A 100 -5.79 -9.43 1.43
N ILE A 101 -5.76 -9.85 2.69
CA ILE A 101 -4.54 -10.28 3.38
C ILE A 101 -4.34 -11.79 3.24
N TYR A 102 -3.13 -12.20 2.88
CA TYR A 102 -2.70 -13.59 2.87
C TYR A 102 -1.59 -13.78 3.91
N GLU A 103 -1.83 -14.69 4.85
CA GLU A 103 -0.79 -15.17 5.75
C GLU A 103 0.03 -16.23 5.01
N ALA A 104 1.21 -15.85 4.52
CA ALA A 104 2.01 -16.72 3.67
C ALA A 104 3.47 -16.29 3.61
N ASP A 105 4.33 -17.26 3.30
CA ASP A 105 5.72 -16.99 2.92
C ASP A 105 5.73 -16.41 1.49
N ALA A 106 6.16 -15.16 1.37
CA ALA A 106 6.21 -14.46 0.11
C ALA A 106 7.04 -15.15 -0.97
N MET A 107 8.07 -15.90 -0.57
CA MET A 107 8.95 -16.63 -1.50
C MET A 107 8.31 -17.87 -2.09
N LYS A 108 7.23 -18.35 -1.49
CA LYS A 108 6.51 -19.57 -1.91
C LYS A 108 5.08 -19.31 -2.37
N PHE A 109 4.64 -18.07 -2.30
CA PHE A 109 3.27 -17.67 -2.60
C PHE A 109 2.96 -17.72 -4.10
N ASP A 110 1.77 -18.21 -4.46
CA ASP A 110 1.31 -18.22 -5.85
C ASP A 110 0.60 -16.91 -6.20
N TYR A 111 1.36 -15.93 -6.63
CA TYR A 111 0.87 -14.59 -6.99
C TYR A 111 -0.11 -14.61 -8.15
N VAL A 112 0.16 -15.46 -9.15
CA VAL A 112 -0.69 -15.56 -10.34
C VAL A 112 -2.07 -16.07 -9.97
N LYS A 113 -2.13 -17.11 -9.15
CA LYS A 113 -3.39 -17.65 -8.65
C LYS A 113 -4.17 -16.60 -7.84
N ALA A 114 -3.50 -15.83 -6.99
CA ALA A 114 -4.15 -14.79 -6.19
C ALA A 114 -4.74 -13.69 -7.08
N VAL A 115 -4.01 -13.24 -8.09
CA VAL A 115 -4.51 -12.27 -9.08
C VAL A 115 -5.77 -12.78 -9.76
N ASP A 116 -5.77 -14.02 -10.22
CA ASP A 116 -6.91 -14.64 -10.91
C ASP A 116 -8.10 -14.83 -9.96
N ASP A 117 -7.88 -15.34 -8.77
CA ASP A 117 -8.94 -15.58 -7.77
C ASP A 117 -9.64 -14.27 -7.34
N LEU A 118 -8.91 -13.16 -7.30
CA LEU A 118 -9.44 -11.86 -6.93
C LEU A 118 -10.00 -11.07 -8.13
N GLY A 119 -9.90 -11.61 -9.34
CA GLY A 119 -10.34 -10.90 -10.55
C GLY A 119 -9.56 -9.61 -10.82
N LEU A 120 -8.29 -9.60 -10.45
CA LEU A 120 -7.42 -8.45 -10.70
C LEU A 120 -6.83 -8.52 -12.11
N PRO A 121 -6.53 -7.37 -12.74
CA PRO A 121 -5.83 -7.38 -14.02
C PRO A 121 -4.40 -7.87 -13.85
N ARG A 122 -3.83 -8.50 -14.89
CA ARG A 122 -2.43 -8.91 -14.91
C ARG A 122 -1.47 -7.73 -14.95
N ASN A 123 -1.93 -6.58 -15.42
CA ASN A 123 -1.18 -5.32 -15.38
C ASN A 123 -1.51 -4.59 -14.07
N MET A 124 -0.64 -4.72 -13.10
CA MET A 124 -0.76 -4.01 -11.83
C MET A 124 -0.20 -2.60 -11.93
N ASP A 125 -0.85 -1.65 -11.24
CA ASP A 125 -0.40 -0.26 -11.22
C ASP A 125 0.75 -0.02 -10.23
N TYR A 126 0.83 -0.83 -9.19
CA TYR A 126 1.84 -0.69 -8.15
C TYR A 126 2.21 -2.02 -7.51
N LEU A 127 3.49 -2.19 -7.26
CA LEU A 127 4.05 -3.33 -6.56
C LEU A 127 4.98 -2.83 -5.46
N SER A 128 4.63 -3.15 -4.21
CA SER A 128 5.43 -2.81 -3.04
C SER A 128 6.11 -4.07 -2.50
N PHE A 129 7.43 -4.04 -2.41
CA PHE A 129 8.22 -5.09 -1.77
C PHE A 129 8.96 -4.53 -0.56
N ASP A 130 8.64 -5.04 0.61
CA ASP A 130 9.26 -4.62 1.86
C ASP A 130 9.33 -5.79 2.84
N LEU A 131 10.32 -6.66 2.63
CA LEU A 131 10.52 -7.86 3.44
C LEU A 131 11.65 -7.68 4.44
N GLU A 132 11.49 -8.27 5.61
CA GLU A 132 12.52 -8.37 6.63
C GLU A 132 12.99 -9.84 6.79
N PRO A 133 14.30 -10.07 6.84
CA PRO A 133 15.40 -9.12 6.69
C PRO A 133 15.54 -8.63 5.22
N PRO A 134 16.18 -7.46 4.99
CA PRO A 134 16.19 -6.80 3.68
C PRO A 134 16.71 -7.65 2.51
N HIS A 135 17.58 -8.61 2.75
CA HIS A 135 18.10 -9.48 1.69
C HIS A 135 17.00 -10.35 1.05
N ASN A 136 15.92 -10.66 1.78
CA ASN A 136 14.78 -11.39 1.22
C ASN A 136 13.99 -10.56 0.21
N THR A 137 14.08 -9.25 0.28
CA THR A 137 13.43 -8.35 -0.66
C THR A 137 14.09 -8.39 -2.05
N LEU A 138 15.38 -8.73 -2.11
CA LEU A 138 16.19 -8.70 -3.32
C LEU A 138 16.30 -10.06 -4.03
N GLU A 139 15.87 -11.13 -3.41
CA GLU A 139 15.82 -12.47 -4.00
C GLU A 139 14.52 -12.71 -4.77
#